data_b3ac04805a3228f1ee83c288ea7b6a10
#
_entry.id   b3ac04805a3228f1ee83c288ea7b6a10
#
_cell.length_a   1.000
_cell.length_b   1.000
_cell.length_c   1.000
_cell.angle_alpha   90.00
_cell.angle_beta   90.00
_cell.angle_gamma   90.00
#
_symmetry.space_group_name_H-M   'P 1'
#
loop_
_entity.id
_entity.type
_entity.pdbx_description
1 polymer ?
#
loop_
_entity_poly.entity_id
_entity_poly.type
_entity_poly.pdbx_seq_one_letter_code
_entity_poly.pdbx_strand_id
1 'polypeptide(L)'
;MAATATFQYAVRDRSGKVVTGKIEADSPAQVASKLKSMGYAPLKISSVEKGGLKTEISLPTMGSKVKLKEIAVFSRQFATMINSGLSMLRALSILEEQQPNKKFAEVIGEIRGEVESGSALSTSMSKHPDIFQPLMINMIKAGEVGGFLDSVLNKIADKYEAEVKLRGKVKSAMTYPVAVLVMAVLLTIGMLLFVVPTFTKLFSDLGGELPAPTQLLVNLSDFLKVAIGPLVVLSVIWFIVWIRIKNTDRVRNFVDPIKLKLPIFGGLFQKIALARFCRNLGTMLQSGVPILQSLDIVADTSGNKVITHAVHDIEESVRRGESLTQPLSQHDVFPAMVVQMLAVGEDTGALDSMLAKIADFYDAEVESTTEQMTALIEPLMIAVLGGIVGSMIIALYMPIFKIFDLIGGSK
;
A
#
# COMPACT_ATOMS: atom_id res chain seq x y z
N MET A 1 -31.82 -49.38 -9.39
CA MET A 1 -31.26 -49.34 -8.04
C MET A 1 -30.94 -47.88 -7.77
N ALA A 2 -31.68 -47.23 -6.82
CA ALA A 2 -31.46 -45.83 -6.47
C ALA A 2 -30.11 -45.69 -5.74
N ALA A 3 -29.30 -44.73 -6.14
CA ALA A 3 -28.00 -44.50 -5.54
C ALA A 3 -28.18 -43.81 -4.20
N THR A 4 -27.86 -44.49 -3.11
CA THR A 4 -27.84 -43.97 -1.77
C THR A 4 -26.77 -42.85 -1.65
N ALA A 5 -27.20 -41.66 -1.31
CA ALA A 5 -26.30 -40.52 -1.07
C ALA A 5 -26.11 -40.32 0.45
N THR A 6 -24.87 -39.90 0.83
CA THR A 6 -24.58 -39.58 2.22
C THR A 6 -24.93 -38.14 2.52
N PHE A 7 -25.75 -37.89 3.53
CA PHE A 7 -26.14 -36.57 3.99
C PHE A 7 -25.51 -36.25 5.35
N GLN A 8 -25.03 -35.05 5.49
CA GLN A 8 -24.59 -34.52 6.77
C GLN A 8 -25.72 -33.70 7.38
N TYR A 9 -26.02 -33.98 8.64
CA TYR A 9 -27.11 -33.29 9.36
C TYR A 9 -26.59 -32.58 10.62
N ALA A 10 -27.29 -31.51 10.99
CA ALA A 10 -27.18 -30.86 12.27
C ALA A 10 -28.60 -30.85 12.93
N VAL A 11 -28.73 -31.36 14.12
CA VAL A 11 -29.98 -31.47 14.87
C VAL A 11 -29.79 -30.88 16.26
N ARG A 12 -30.90 -30.41 16.85
CA ARG A 12 -30.94 -29.99 18.25
C ARG A 12 -31.50 -31.12 19.09
N ASP A 13 -30.76 -31.54 20.12
CA ASP A 13 -31.16 -32.52 21.12
C ASP A 13 -32.17 -31.90 22.10
N ARG A 14 -32.89 -32.72 22.87
CA ARG A 14 -33.85 -32.31 23.91
C ARG A 14 -33.22 -31.42 25.00
N SER A 15 -31.90 -31.49 25.17
CA SER A 15 -31.13 -30.61 26.06
C SER A 15 -30.73 -29.26 25.44
N GLY A 16 -31.10 -28.96 24.17
CA GLY A 16 -30.77 -27.73 23.45
C GLY A 16 -29.40 -27.74 22.76
N LYS A 17 -28.62 -28.80 22.89
CA LYS A 17 -27.26 -28.91 22.30
C LYS A 17 -27.35 -29.32 20.84
N VAL A 18 -26.52 -28.71 19.99
CA VAL A 18 -26.43 -29.04 18.56
C VAL A 18 -25.52 -30.28 18.38
N VAL A 19 -26.05 -31.32 17.78
CA VAL A 19 -25.35 -32.56 17.43
C VAL A 19 -25.29 -32.68 15.92
N THR A 20 -24.13 -32.99 15.38
CA THR A 20 -23.90 -33.21 13.95
C THR A 20 -23.57 -34.68 13.69
N GLY A 21 -24.06 -35.22 12.56
CA GLY A 21 -23.80 -36.58 12.16
C GLY A 21 -23.90 -36.78 10.63
N LYS A 22 -23.64 -38.00 10.17
CA LYS A 22 -23.81 -38.40 8.77
C LYS A 22 -24.83 -39.54 8.70
N ILE A 23 -25.72 -39.52 7.71
CA ILE A 23 -26.72 -40.56 7.48
C ILE A 23 -26.85 -40.81 5.98
N GLU A 24 -27.03 -42.07 5.59
CA GLU A 24 -27.27 -42.47 4.21
C GLU A 24 -28.79 -42.53 3.95
N ALA A 25 -29.20 -41.85 2.86
CA ALA A 25 -30.59 -41.85 2.40
C ALA A 25 -30.65 -41.50 0.90
N ASP A 26 -31.83 -41.75 0.30
CA ASP A 26 -32.07 -41.49 -1.12
C ASP A 26 -32.50 -40.03 -1.38
N SER A 27 -32.89 -39.29 -0.34
CA SER A 27 -33.29 -37.89 -0.46
C SER A 27 -33.19 -37.11 0.87
N PRO A 28 -33.05 -35.76 0.83
CA PRO A 28 -33.05 -34.92 2.02
C PRO A 28 -34.35 -35.02 2.84
N ALA A 29 -35.48 -35.26 2.18
CA ALA A 29 -36.78 -35.43 2.82
C ALA A 29 -36.83 -36.73 3.66
N GLN A 30 -36.23 -37.80 3.20
CA GLN A 30 -36.12 -39.06 3.91
C GLN A 30 -35.22 -38.94 5.15
N VAL A 31 -34.10 -38.16 5.05
CA VAL A 31 -33.25 -37.82 6.20
C VAL A 31 -34.05 -37.06 7.25
N ALA A 32 -34.81 -36.03 6.85
CA ALA A 32 -35.64 -35.23 7.77
C ALA A 32 -36.68 -36.07 8.47
N SER A 33 -37.35 -37.00 7.76
CA SER A 33 -38.31 -37.93 8.32
C SER A 33 -37.68 -38.88 9.36
N LYS A 34 -36.52 -39.45 9.04
CA LYS A 34 -35.78 -40.38 9.90
C LYS A 34 -35.25 -39.69 11.16
N LEU A 35 -34.82 -38.42 11.07
CA LEU A 35 -34.38 -37.64 12.22
C LEU A 35 -35.55 -37.25 13.12
N LYS A 36 -36.72 -36.91 12.55
CA LYS A 36 -37.93 -36.64 13.30
C LYS A 36 -38.43 -37.88 14.05
N SER A 37 -38.38 -39.08 13.43
CA SER A 37 -38.80 -40.32 14.11
C SER A 37 -37.86 -40.70 15.28
N MET A 38 -36.61 -40.24 15.24
CA MET A 38 -35.63 -40.35 16.32
C MET A 38 -35.77 -39.27 17.40
N GLY A 39 -36.74 -38.35 17.27
CA GLY A 39 -37.03 -37.32 18.25
C GLY A 39 -36.14 -36.08 18.14
N TYR A 40 -35.42 -35.89 17.04
CA TYR A 40 -34.55 -34.73 16.80
C TYR A 40 -35.20 -33.69 15.88
N ALA A 41 -35.00 -32.42 16.17
CA ALA A 41 -35.38 -31.33 15.28
C ALA A 41 -34.26 -31.00 14.31
N PRO A 42 -34.42 -31.24 12.98
CA PRO A 42 -33.38 -30.95 12.01
C PRO A 42 -33.22 -29.44 11.82
N LEU A 43 -31.98 -28.93 11.97
CA LEU A 43 -31.60 -27.54 11.75
C LEU A 43 -31.02 -27.33 10.35
N LYS A 44 -30.22 -28.29 9.87
CA LYS A 44 -29.58 -28.23 8.55
C LYS A 44 -29.32 -29.64 8.02
N ILE A 45 -29.66 -29.88 6.76
CA ILE A 45 -29.37 -31.13 6.04
C ILE A 45 -28.67 -30.73 4.73
N SER A 46 -27.47 -31.26 4.48
CA SER A 46 -26.71 -31.03 3.25
C SER A 46 -26.21 -32.36 2.67
N SER A 47 -26.29 -32.52 1.34
CA SER A 47 -25.73 -33.69 0.65
C SER A 47 -24.22 -33.63 0.61
N VAL A 48 -23.56 -34.75 0.93
CA VAL A 48 -22.12 -34.92 0.73
C VAL A 48 -21.93 -35.52 -0.67
N GLU A 49 -21.69 -34.70 -1.69
CA GLU A 49 -21.31 -35.18 -3.01
C GLU A 49 -19.97 -35.91 -2.94
N LYS A 50 -19.95 -37.17 -3.39
CA LYS A 50 -18.71 -37.92 -3.61
C LYS A 50 -18.03 -37.39 -4.89
N GLY A 51 -16.92 -36.71 -4.72
CA GLY A 51 -15.98 -36.56 -5.82
C GLY A 51 -15.78 -35.15 -6.34
N GLY A 52 -14.79 -34.49 -5.79
CA GLY A 52 -14.15 -33.28 -6.28
C GLY A 52 -13.33 -32.69 -5.15
N LEU A 53 -12.01 -32.71 -5.27
CA LEU A 53 -11.07 -31.99 -4.44
C LEU A 53 -11.34 -30.45 -4.49
N LYS A 54 -12.49 -30.05 -3.97
CA LYS A 54 -12.68 -28.72 -3.40
C LYS A 54 -12.48 -28.85 -1.91
N THR A 55 -11.27 -29.14 -1.52
CA THR A 55 -10.76 -28.60 -0.29
C THR A 55 -10.87 -27.09 -0.48
N GLU A 56 -11.91 -26.46 0.05
CA GLU A 56 -11.78 -25.08 0.47
C GLU A 56 -10.62 -25.12 1.46
N ILE A 57 -9.41 -24.92 0.92
CA ILE A 57 -8.30 -24.44 1.70
C ILE A 57 -8.84 -23.09 2.19
N SER A 58 -9.44 -23.08 3.36
CA SER A 58 -9.53 -21.88 4.17
C SER A 58 -8.07 -21.59 4.52
N LEU A 59 -7.38 -20.97 3.56
CA LEU A 59 -6.20 -20.18 3.86
C LEU A 59 -6.64 -19.34 5.05
N PRO A 60 -5.90 -19.36 6.18
CA PRO A 60 -6.20 -18.45 7.25
C PRO A 60 -6.31 -17.10 6.57
N THR A 61 -7.49 -16.50 6.61
CA THR A 61 -7.74 -15.18 6.05
C THR A 61 -6.81 -14.31 6.86
N MET A 62 -5.60 -14.12 6.36
CA MET A 62 -4.71 -13.05 6.84
C MET A 62 -5.57 -11.82 6.62
N GLY A 63 -6.18 -11.34 7.73
CA GLY A 63 -7.20 -10.33 7.73
C GLY A 63 -6.75 -9.22 6.78
N SER A 64 -7.49 -9.02 5.71
CA SER A 64 -7.09 -8.09 4.65
C SER A 64 -6.86 -6.74 5.32
N LYS A 65 -5.61 -6.24 5.25
CA LYS A 65 -5.28 -4.93 5.83
C LYS A 65 -6.26 -3.92 5.29
N VAL A 66 -6.84 -3.13 6.18
CA VAL A 66 -7.71 -2.02 5.79
C VAL A 66 -6.91 -1.04 4.95
N LYS A 67 -7.40 -0.75 3.74
CA LYS A 67 -6.72 0.12 2.78
C LYS A 67 -7.07 1.58 3.07
N LEU A 68 -6.15 2.48 2.76
CA LEU A 68 -6.37 3.93 2.90
C LEU A 68 -7.65 4.40 2.18
N LYS A 69 -7.97 3.83 1.02
CA LYS A 69 -9.20 4.14 0.29
C LYS A 69 -10.46 3.76 1.07
N GLU A 70 -10.43 2.64 1.81
CA GLU A 70 -11.56 2.20 2.64
C GLU A 70 -11.78 3.18 3.81
N ILE A 71 -10.67 3.66 4.42
CA ILE A 71 -10.72 4.68 5.47
C ILE A 71 -11.27 6.01 4.93
N ALA A 72 -10.85 6.44 3.73
CA ALA A 72 -11.35 7.66 3.10
C ALA A 72 -12.87 7.58 2.82
N VAL A 73 -13.34 6.46 2.27
CA VAL A 73 -14.77 6.23 2.01
C VAL A 73 -15.56 6.20 3.31
N PHE A 74 -15.08 5.46 4.31
CA PHE A 74 -15.67 5.45 5.66
C PHE A 74 -15.76 6.86 6.25
N SER A 75 -14.68 7.63 6.21
CA SER A 75 -14.64 9.00 6.76
C SER A 75 -15.64 9.91 6.06
N ARG A 76 -15.73 9.84 4.72
CA ARG A 76 -16.68 10.65 3.95
C ARG A 76 -18.13 10.28 4.25
N GLN A 77 -18.44 8.99 4.26
CA GLN A 77 -19.80 8.52 4.57
C GLN A 77 -20.19 8.89 6.00
N PHE A 78 -19.28 8.70 6.96
CA PHE A 78 -19.52 9.06 8.36
C PHE A 78 -19.76 10.56 8.51
N ALA A 79 -18.90 11.41 7.93
CA ALA A 79 -19.08 12.85 7.93
C ALA A 79 -20.44 13.26 7.32
N THR A 80 -20.81 12.67 6.17
CA THR A 80 -22.07 12.98 5.49
C THR A 80 -23.28 12.61 6.34
N MET A 81 -23.26 11.45 6.99
CA MET A 81 -24.36 10.99 7.85
C MET A 81 -24.53 11.89 9.09
N ILE A 82 -23.42 12.25 9.76
CA ILE A 82 -23.46 13.14 10.92
C ILE A 82 -23.94 14.53 10.52
N ASN A 83 -23.47 15.09 9.41
CA ASN A 83 -23.91 16.40 8.90
C ASN A 83 -25.41 16.39 8.50
N SER A 84 -25.92 15.25 8.09
CA SER A 84 -27.35 15.07 7.76
C SER A 84 -28.23 14.89 9.02
N GLY A 85 -27.65 14.98 10.24
CA GLY A 85 -28.36 14.86 11.50
C GLY A 85 -28.61 13.43 11.97
N LEU A 86 -28.00 12.41 11.35
CA LEU A 86 -28.07 11.05 11.88
C LEU A 86 -27.31 10.96 13.21
N SER A 87 -27.89 10.21 14.16
CA SER A 87 -27.15 9.93 15.40
C SER A 87 -25.90 9.10 15.12
N MET A 88 -24.87 9.30 15.92
CA MET A 88 -23.57 8.60 15.79
C MET A 88 -23.74 7.06 15.76
N LEU A 89 -24.54 6.51 16.67
CA LEU A 89 -24.80 5.06 16.73
C LEU A 89 -25.46 4.53 15.45
N ARG A 90 -26.41 5.29 14.90
CA ARG A 90 -27.09 4.89 13.67
C ARG A 90 -26.14 4.94 12.46
N ALA A 91 -25.31 5.98 12.38
CA ALA A 91 -24.29 6.11 11.35
C ALA A 91 -23.27 4.96 11.40
N LEU A 92 -22.76 4.62 12.60
CA LEU A 92 -21.84 3.49 12.79
C LEU A 92 -22.49 2.15 12.43
N SER A 93 -23.77 1.92 12.77
CA SER A 93 -24.52 0.71 12.38
C SER A 93 -24.59 0.56 10.85
N ILE A 94 -24.92 1.62 10.13
CA ILE A 94 -25.00 1.61 8.66
C ILE A 94 -23.62 1.34 8.06
N LEU A 95 -22.58 1.96 8.59
CA LEU A 95 -21.20 1.80 8.11
C LEU A 95 -20.69 0.38 8.35
N GLU A 96 -21.02 -0.24 9.48
CA GLU A 96 -20.70 -1.64 9.77
C GLU A 96 -21.36 -2.58 8.75
N GLU A 97 -22.67 -2.42 8.51
CA GLU A 97 -23.44 -3.25 7.59
C GLU A 97 -22.98 -3.13 6.12
N GLN A 98 -22.56 -1.92 5.71
CA GLN A 98 -22.16 -1.64 4.32
C GLN A 98 -20.67 -1.91 4.06
N GLN A 99 -19.87 -2.23 5.07
CA GLN A 99 -18.42 -2.40 4.92
C GLN A 99 -18.08 -3.76 4.30
N PRO A 100 -17.48 -3.78 3.06
CA PRO A 100 -17.14 -5.03 2.39
C PRO A 100 -15.95 -5.75 3.06
N ASN A 101 -15.05 -5.02 3.71
CA ASN A 101 -13.92 -5.57 4.42
C ASN A 101 -14.35 -6.06 5.80
N LYS A 102 -14.42 -7.38 5.98
CA LYS A 102 -14.90 -8.02 7.23
C LYS A 102 -14.16 -7.56 8.48
N LYS A 103 -12.82 -7.44 8.39
CA LYS A 103 -12.02 -6.96 9.52
C LYS A 103 -12.38 -5.52 9.89
N PHE A 104 -12.64 -4.67 8.89
CA PHE A 104 -13.03 -3.29 9.14
C PHE A 104 -14.44 -3.20 9.68
N ALA A 105 -15.38 -4.03 9.18
CA ALA A 105 -16.74 -4.15 9.71
C ALA A 105 -16.74 -4.57 11.19
N GLU A 106 -15.94 -5.58 11.56
CA GLU A 106 -15.77 -6.01 12.97
C GLU A 106 -15.30 -4.85 13.85
N VAL A 107 -14.28 -4.10 13.42
CA VAL A 107 -13.75 -2.95 14.17
C VAL A 107 -14.79 -1.84 14.30
N ILE A 108 -15.57 -1.54 13.25
CA ILE A 108 -16.65 -0.56 13.33
C ILE A 108 -17.74 -1.03 14.33
N GLY A 109 -18.05 -2.33 14.32
CA GLY A 109 -19.00 -2.94 15.27
C GLY A 109 -18.51 -2.86 16.72
N GLU A 110 -17.22 -3.12 16.97
CA GLU A 110 -16.60 -2.95 18.31
C GLU A 110 -16.69 -1.49 18.78
N ILE A 111 -16.34 -0.54 17.92
CA ILE A 111 -16.44 0.90 18.21
C ILE A 111 -17.89 1.29 18.50
N ARG A 112 -18.84 0.82 17.70
CA ARG A 112 -20.28 1.06 17.93
C ARG A 112 -20.71 0.57 19.29
N GLY A 113 -20.35 -0.67 19.66
CA GLY A 113 -20.70 -1.25 20.96
C GLY A 113 -20.09 -0.47 22.15
N GLU A 114 -18.87 0.02 22.01
CA GLU A 114 -18.25 0.85 23.04
C GLU A 114 -18.89 2.24 23.17
N VAL A 115 -19.21 2.87 22.04
CA VAL A 115 -19.92 4.16 22.04
C VAL A 115 -21.34 4.00 22.61
N GLU A 116 -22.03 2.89 22.31
CA GLU A 116 -23.33 2.56 22.89
C GLU A 116 -23.26 2.38 24.43
N SER A 117 -22.12 1.87 24.94
CA SER A 117 -21.85 1.75 26.38
C SER A 117 -21.42 3.07 27.04
N GLY A 118 -21.33 4.18 26.29
CA GLY A 118 -21.00 5.53 26.79
C GLY A 118 -19.53 5.91 26.66
N SER A 119 -18.71 5.13 25.96
CA SER A 119 -17.31 5.52 25.68
C SER A 119 -17.26 6.62 24.62
N ALA A 120 -16.27 7.52 24.71
CA ALA A 120 -16.03 8.49 23.66
C ALA A 120 -15.57 7.81 22.39
N LEU A 121 -15.98 8.31 21.22
CA LEU A 121 -15.61 7.77 19.90
C LEU A 121 -14.09 7.74 19.72
N SER A 122 -13.39 8.84 20.09
CA SER A 122 -11.93 8.95 20.04
C SER A 122 -11.25 7.87 20.89
N THR A 123 -11.78 7.58 22.07
CA THR A 123 -11.25 6.55 22.97
C THR A 123 -11.43 5.15 22.37
N SER A 124 -12.59 4.85 21.80
CA SER A 124 -12.88 3.57 21.15
C SER A 124 -12.00 3.37 19.92
N MET A 125 -11.83 4.39 19.06
CA MET A 125 -10.95 4.33 17.89
C MET A 125 -9.47 4.18 18.25
N SER A 126 -9.02 4.69 19.39
CA SER A 126 -7.63 4.59 19.83
C SER A 126 -7.17 3.17 20.15
N LYS A 127 -8.09 2.24 20.35
CA LYS A 127 -7.80 0.81 20.56
C LYS A 127 -7.40 0.10 19.26
N HIS A 128 -7.63 0.72 18.10
CA HIS A 128 -7.34 0.19 16.78
C HIS A 128 -6.31 1.05 16.01
N PRO A 129 -5.08 1.21 16.53
CA PRO A 129 -4.06 2.10 15.95
C PRO A 129 -3.56 1.64 14.56
N ASP A 130 -3.75 0.35 14.25
CA ASP A 130 -3.42 -0.21 12.92
C ASP A 130 -4.33 0.34 11.80
N ILE A 131 -5.52 0.83 12.15
CA ILE A 131 -6.52 1.36 11.21
C ILE A 131 -6.62 2.87 11.34
N PHE A 132 -6.79 3.39 12.55
CA PHE A 132 -6.98 4.81 12.81
C PHE A 132 -5.69 5.46 13.27
N GLN A 133 -5.18 6.37 12.45
CA GLN A 133 -3.94 7.10 12.76
C GLN A 133 -4.14 8.06 13.94
N PRO A 134 -3.08 8.35 14.74
CA PRO A 134 -3.14 9.30 15.84
C PRO A 134 -3.75 10.66 15.47
N LEU A 135 -3.44 11.16 14.27
CA LEU A 135 -4.03 12.38 13.74
C LEU A 135 -5.57 12.36 13.77
N MET A 136 -6.19 11.29 13.22
CA MET A 136 -7.64 11.14 13.17
C MET A 136 -8.25 11.09 14.58
N ILE A 137 -7.63 10.30 15.46
CA ILE A 137 -8.10 10.13 16.84
C ILE A 137 -8.08 11.46 17.60
N ASN A 138 -6.98 12.23 17.48
CA ASN A 138 -6.86 13.52 18.20
C ASN A 138 -7.79 14.59 17.62
N MET A 139 -8.00 14.60 16.31
CA MET A 139 -9.00 15.49 15.69
C MET A 139 -10.42 15.17 16.20
N ILE A 140 -10.80 13.90 16.20
CA ILE A 140 -12.11 13.47 16.72
C ILE A 140 -12.23 13.86 18.20
N LYS A 141 -11.19 13.63 19.01
CA LYS A 141 -11.18 14.01 20.43
C LYS A 141 -11.40 15.52 20.61
N ALA A 142 -10.76 16.35 19.79
CA ALA A 142 -10.98 17.79 19.82
C ALA A 142 -12.44 18.17 19.44
N GLY A 143 -12.99 17.52 18.42
CA GLY A 143 -14.36 17.71 17.99
C GLY A 143 -15.39 17.25 19.02
N GLU A 144 -15.15 16.14 19.72
CA GLU A 144 -16.00 15.65 20.82
C GLU A 144 -16.01 16.61 22.01
N VAL A 145 -14.82 17.06 22.43
CA VAL A 145 -14.70 18.00 23.57
C VAL A 145 -15.26 19.38 23.21
N GLY A 146 -15.05 19.84 21.98
CA GLY A 146 -15.49 21.15 21.52
C GLY A 146 -16.93 21.20 21.02
N GLY A 147 -17.58 20.06 20.80
CA GLY A 147 -18.96 19.98 20.27
C GLY A 147 -19.10 20.29 18.77
N PHE A 148 -18.00 20.23 18.00
CA PHE A 148 -17.96 20.48 16.56
C PHE A 148 -17.48 19.26 15.76
N LEU A 149 -17.92 18.07 16.16
CA LEU A 149 -17.52 16.80 15.56
C LEU A 149 -17.87 16.70 14.08
N ASP A 150 -18.98 17.26 13.64
CA ASP A 150 -19.43 17.36 12.25
C ASP A 150 -18.36 18.04 11.36
N SER A 151 -17.88 19.21 11.78
CA SER A 151 -16.83 19.95 11.09
C SER A 151 -15.51 19.15 11.03
N VAL A 152 -15.13 18.52 12.14
CA VAL A 152 -13.93 17.70 12.21
C VAL A 152 -13.99 16.48 11.30
N LEU A 153 -15.11 15.77 11.27
CA LEU A 153 -15.29 14.61 10.40
C LEU A 153 -15.17 14.98 8.92
N ASN A 154 -15.68 16.17 8.52
CA ASN A 154 -15.49 16.67 7.15
C ASN A 154 -14.00 16.90 6.84
N LYS A 155 -13.27 17.57 7.71
CA LYS A 155 -11.82 17.81 7.53
C LYS A 155 -11.02 16.50 7.45
N ILE A 156 -11.40 15.50 8.26
CA ILE A 156 -10.81 14.16 8.20
C ILE A 156 -11.09 13.52 6.85
N ALA A 157 -12.33 13.60 6.36
CA ALA A 157 -12.70 13.05 5.05
C ALA A 157 -11.91 13.74 3.93
N ASP A 158 -11.88 15.07 3.91
CA ASP A 158 -11.12 15.87 2.92
C ASP A 158 -9.64 15.49 2.91
N LYS A 159 -9.03 15.36 4.10
CA LYS A 159 -7.62 14.95 4.26
C LYS A 159 -7.36 13.56 3.67
N TYR A 160 -8.18 12.57 4.00
CA TYR A 160 -7.97 11.22 3.49
C TYR A 160 -8.26 11.09 1.99
N GLU A 161 -9.25 11.82 1.47
CA GLU A 161 -9.51 11.89 0.03
C GLU A 161 -8.35 12.54 -0.73
N ALA A 162 -7.80 13.65 -0.22
CA ALA A 162 -6.61 14.29 -0.80
C ALA A 162 -5.42 13.32 -0.80
N GLU A 163 -5.19 12.59 0.29
CA GLU A 163 -4.10 11.61 0.37
C GLU A 163 -4.30 10.43 -0.59
N VAL A 164 -5.53 9.92 -0.75
CA VAL A 164 -5.85 8.87 -1.73
C VAL A 164 -5.64 9.38 -3.16
N LYS A 165 -6.09 10.60 -3.46
CA LYS A 165 -5.91 11.26 -4.77
C LYS A 165 -4.43 11.42 -5.12
N LEU A 166 -3.64 11.96 -4.20
CA LEU A 166 -2.20 12.16 -4.38
C LEU A 166 -1.47 10.82 -4.61
N ARG A 167 -1.71 9.82 -3.76
CA ARG A 167 -1.13 8.48 -3.93
C ARG A 167 -1.59 7.82 -5.24
N GLY A 168 -2.85 8.04 -5.63
CA GLY A 168 -3.40 7.54 -6.89
C GLY A 168 -2.67 8.12 -8.10
N LYS A 169 -2.44 9.43 -8.14
CA LYS A 169 -1.71 10.12 -9.21
C LYS A 169 -0.28 9.60 -9.36
N VAL A 170 0.48 9.57 -8.25
CA VAL A 170 1.86 9.05 -8.25
C VAL A 170 1.89 7.58 -8.72
N LYS A 171 0.98 6.74 -8.22
CA LYS A 171 0.91 5.34 -8.62
C LYS A 171 0.58 5.18 -10.10
N SER A 172 -0.39 5.92 -10.61
CA SER A 172 -0.81 5.87 -12.01
C SER A 172 0.34 6.26 -12.94
N ALA A 173 1.04 7.36 -12.65
CA ALA A 173 2.18 7.82 -13.42
C ALA A 173 3.33 6.79 -13.47
N MET A 174 3.57 6.08 -12.35
CA MET A 174 4.62 5.05 -12.27
C MET A 174 4.22 3.70 -12.88
N THR A 175 2.95 3.48 -13.23
CA THR A 175 2.48 2.18 -13.74
C THR A 175 3.09 1.86 -15.11
N TYR A 176 3.10 2.81 -16.04
CA TYR A 176 3.69 2.61 -17.37
C TYR A 176 5.20 2.34 -17.33
N PRO A 177 6.03 3.15 -16.67
CA PRO A 177 7.47 2.87 -16.54
C PRO A 177 7.78 1.50 -15.93
N VAL A 178 7.06 1.13 -14.88
CA VAL A 178 7.26 -0.18 -14.23
C VAL A 178 6.86 -1.33 -15.15
N ALA A 179 5.74 -1.22 -15.87
CA ALA A 179 5.30 -2.25 -16.80
C ALA A 179 6.29 -2.45 -17.95
N VAL A 180 6.80 -1.35 -18.54
CA VAL A 180 7.82 -1.41 -19.60
C VAL A 180 9.13 -2.00 -19.09
N LEU A 181 9.59 -1.59 -17.89
CA LEU A 181 10.80 -2.14 -17.27
C LEU A 181 10.69 -3.65 -17.04
N VAL A 182 9.56 -4.10 -16.50
CA VAL A 182 9.31 -5.54 -16.27
C VAL A 182 9.32 -6.30 -17.60
N MET A 183 8.65 -5.78 -18.63
CA MET A 183 8.63 -6.39 -19.96
C MET A 183 10.05 -6.48 -20.55
N ALA A 184 10.85 -5.42 -20.41
CA ALA A 184 12.22 -5.38 -20.87
C ALA A 184 13.10 -6.44 -20.20
N VAL A 185 13.00 -6.55 -18.89
CA VAL A 185 13.73 -7.56 -18.11
C VAL A 185 13.32 -8.96 -18.53
N LEU A 186 12.01 -9.22 -18.70
CA LEU A 186 11.51 -10.52 -19.14
C LEU A 186 12.00 -10.87 -20.54
N LEU A 187 11.97 -9.93 -21.49
CA LEU A 187 12.50 -10.14 -22.84
C LEU A 187 14.01 -10.43 -22.83
N THR A 188 14.78 -9.66 -22.05
CA THR A 188 16.23 -9.87 -21.92
C THR A 188 16.55 -11.25 -21.34
N ILE A 189 15.85 -11.65 -20.28
CA ILE A 189 15.98 -12.99 -19.68
C ILE A 189 15.57 -14.05 -20.70
N GLY A 190 14.47 -13.87 -21.41
CA GLY A 190 14.02 -14.79 -22.45
C GLY A 190 15.05 -14.98 -23.58
N MET A 191 15.66 -13.87 -24.05
CA MET A 191 16.72 -13.94 -25.05
C MET A 191 17.96 -14.69 -24.53
N LEU A 192 18.39 -14.41 -23.31
CA LEU A 192 19.55 -15.09 -22.71
C LEU A 192 19.29 -16.60 -22.48
N LEU A 193 18.09 -16.99 -22.09
CA LEU A 193 17.79 -18.40 -21.77
C LEU A 193 17.49 -19.25 -22.99
N PHE A 194 16.89 -18.67 -24.04
CA PHE A 194 16.41 -19.44 -25.21
C PHE A 194 17.19 -19.14 -26.48
N VAL A 195 17.42 -17.86 -26.79
CA VAL A 195 18.03 -17.45 -28.06
C VAL A 195 19.52 -17.67 -28.05
N VAL A 196 20.23 -17.15 -27.03
CA VAL A 196 21.70 -17.27 -26.93
C VAL A 196 22.17 -18.73 -26.98
N PRO A 197 21.58 -19.72 -26.24
CA PRO A 197 22.01 -21.12 -26.33
C PRO A 197 21.79 -21.74 -27.69
N THR A 198 20.72 -21.37 -28.40
CA THR A 198 20.45 -21.88 -29.74
C THR A 198 21.52 -21.44 -30.73
N PHE A 199 21.90 -20.17 -30.68
CA PHE A 199 23.01 -19.64 -31.50
C PHE A 199 24.35 -20.30 -31.13
N THR A 200 24.62 -20.46 -29.83
CA THR A 200 25.86 -21.08 -29.35
C THR A 200 26.02 -22.51 -29.92
N LYS A 201 24.96 -23.33 -29.91
CA LYS A 201 24.97 -24.68 -30.50
C LYS A 201 25.25 -24.63 -31.98
N LEU A 202 24.57 -23.77 -32.74
CA LEU A 202 24.76 -23.59 -34.17
C LEU A 202 26.23 -23.28 -34.52
N PHE A 203 26.91 -22.42 -33.72
CA PHE A 203 28.31 -22.08 -33.96
C PHE A 203 29.28 -23.15 -33.53
N SER A 204 29.02 -23.88 -32.43
CA SER A 204 29.87 -25.01 -32.03
C SER A 204 29.87 -26.14 -33.07
N ASP A 205 28.70 -26.38 -33.69
CA ASP A 205 28.54 -27.39 -34.76
C ASP A 205 29.31 -27.02 -36.05
N LEU A 206 29.56 -25.71 -36.26
CA LEU A 206 30.36 -25.19 -37.38
C LEU A 206 31.84 -25.11 -37.10
N GLY A 207 32.32 -25.49 -35.89
CA GLY A 207 33.74 -25.53 -35.51
C GLY A 207 34.40 -24.19 -35.36
N GLY A 208 33.65 -23.07 -35.22
CA GLY A 208 34.16 -21.72 -35.07
C GLY A 208 34.32 -21.30 -33.60
N GLU A 209 35.40 -20.53 -33.33
CA GLU A 209 35.54 -19.88 -32.00
C GLU A 209 34.63 -18.66 -31.88
N LEU A 210 33.95 -18.57 -30.75
CA LEU A 210 33.02 -17.46 -30.46
C LEU A 210 33.79 -16.15 -30.20
N PRO A 211 33.40 -15.02 -30.81
CA PRO A 211 33.95 -13.72 -30.48
C PRO A 211 33.72 -13.34 -29.02
N ALA A 212 34.59 -12.50 -28.44
CA ALA A 212 34.54 -12.11 -27.04
C ALA A 212 33.19 -11.54 -26.59
N PRO A 213 32.46 -10.67 -27.35
CA PRO A 213 31.14 -10.20 -26.96
C PRO A 213 30.09 -11.32 -26.91
N THR A 214 30.14 -12.30 -27.85
CA THR A 214 29.25 -13.44 -27.88
C THR A 214 29.55 -14.36 -26.70
N GLN A 215 30.82 -14.63 -26.42
CA GLN A 215 31.26 -15.43 -25.28
C GLN A 215 30.77 -14.84 -23.94
N LEU A 216 30.77 -13.52 -23.82
CA LEU A 216 30.24 -12.83 -22.64
C LEU A 216 28.74 -13.08 -22.47
N LEU A 217 27.95 -13.02 -23.55
CA LEU A 217 26.51 -13.36 -23.50
C LEU A 217 26.27 -14.83 -23.14
N VAL A 218 27.10 -15.74 -23.64
CA VAL A 218 27.00 -17.18 -23.29
C VAL A 218 27.30 -17.39 -21.82
N ASN A 219 28.38 -16.80 -21.31
CA ASN A 219 28.71 -16.89 -19.89
C ASN A 219 27.60 -16.31 -19.00
N LEU A 220 27.00 -15.19 -19.42
CA LEU A 220 25.87 -14.58 -18.72
C LEU A 220 24.61 -15.48 -18.78
N SER A 221 24.33 -16.12 -19.94
CA SER A 221 23.25 -17.07 -20.10
C SER A 221 23.41 -18.29 -19.18
N ASP A 222 24.62 -18.86 -19.13
CA ASP A 222 24.89 -20.04 -18.31
C ASP A 222 24.87 -19.70 -16.82
N PHE A 223 25.41 -18.55 -16.43
CA PHE A 223 25.24 -18.04 -15.07
C PHE A 223 23.77 -17.89 -14.70
N LEU A 224 22.96 -17.30 -15.60
CA LEU A 224 21.53 -17.07 -15.34
C LEU A 224 20.75 -18.38 -15.18
N LYS A 225 21.05 -19.43 -15.99
CA LYS A 225 20.41 -20.74 -15.88
C LYS A 225 20.59 -21.38 -14.49
N VAL A 226 21.78 -21.22 -13.90
CA VAL A 226 22.09 -21.74 -12.57
C VAL A 226 21.58 -20.81 -11.49
N ALA A 227 21.69 -19.50 -11.69
CA ALA A 227 21.40 -18.49 -10.68
C ALA A 227 19.93 -18.14 -10.55
N ILE A 228 19.07 -18.39 -11.56
CA ILE A 228 17.68 -17.92 -11.57
C ILE A 228 16.87 -18.50 -10.40
N GLY A 229 17.06 -19.77 -10.06
CA GLY A 229 16.40 -20.42 -8.92
C GLY A 229 16.80 -19.77 -7.59
N PRO A 230 18.09 -19.74 -7.24
CA PRO A 230 18.57 -19.04 -6.06
C PRO A 230 18.20 -17.55 -6.02
N LEU A 231 18.26 -16.83 -7.14
CA LEU A 231 17.90 -15.41 -7.21
C LEU A 231 16.42 -15.17 -6.91
N VAL A 232 15.52 -16.00 -7.42
CA VAL A 232 14.09 -15.91 -7.12
C VAL A 232 13.84 -16.15 -5.63
N VAL A 233 14.43 -17.21 -5.06
CA VAL A 233 14.29 -17.50 -3.62
C VAL A 233 14.85 -16.35 -2.77
N LEU A 234 16.03 -15.85 -3.13
CA LEU A 234 16.67 -14.73 -2.41
C LEU A 234 15.86 -13.44 -2.51
N SER A 235 15.26 -13.16 -3.68
CA SER A 235 14.39 -11.99 -3.89
C SER A 235 13.10 -12.08 -3.05
N VAL A 236 12.51 -13.26 -2.94
CA VAL A 236 11.32 -13.49 -2.11
C VAL A 236 11.67 -13.31 -0.62
N ILE A 237 12.79 -13.91 -0.16
CA ILE A 237 13.28 -13.74 1.23
C ILE A 237 13.57 -12.26 1.50
N TRP A 238 14.30 -11.58 0.61
CA TRP A 238 14.59 -10.15 0.71
C TRP A 238 13.31 -9.31 0.80
N PHE A 239 12.32 -9.61 -0.04
CA PHE A 239 11.04 -8.90 -0.04
C PHE A 239 10.27 -9.08 1.28
N ILE A 240 10.23 -10.31 1.81
CA ILE A 240 9.60 -10.61 3.11
C ILE A 240 10.31 -9.87 4.24
N VAL A 241 11.64 -9.95 4.28
CA VAL A 241 12.47 -9.26 5.28
C VAL A 241 12.29 -7.75 5.18
N TRP A 242 12.35 -7.20 3.96
CA TRP A 242 12.16 -5.77 3.71
C TRP A 242 10.80 -5.26 4.20
N ILE A 243 9.71 -5.99 3.95
CA ILE A 243 8.37 -5.61 4.44
C ILE A 243 8.34 -5.57 5.97
N ARG A 244 9.07 -6.46 6.64
CA ARG A 244 9.11 -6.52 8.10
C ARG A 244 9.93 -5.38 8.72
N ILE A 245 11.08 -5.05 8.13
CA ILE A 245 12.04 -4.12 8.74
C ILE A 245 11.94 -2.68 8.22
N LYS A 246 11.35 -2.42 7.07
CA LYS A 246 11.25 -1.08 6.46
C LYS A 246 10.58 -0.01 7.34
N ASN A 247 9.74 -0.42 8.30
CA ASN A 247 9.04 0.48 9.22
C ASN A 247 9.77 0.62 10.57
N THR A 248 10.90 -0.07 10.77
CA THR A 248 11.70 0.04 11.99
C THR A 248 12.44 1.37 12.00
N ASP A 249 12.48 2.05 13.15
CA ASP A 249 13.09 3.38 13.28
C ASP A 249 14.54 3.41 12.82
N ARG A 250 15.34 2.37 13.11
CA ARG A 250 16.74 2.28 12.64
C ARG A 250 16.86 2.33 11.12
N VAL A 251 15.99 1.60 10.42
CA VAL A 251 16.00 1.55 8.95
C VAL A 251 15.52 2.89 8.38
N ARG A 252 14.46 3.49 8.96
CA ARG A 252 13.95 4.78 8.52
C ARG A 252 14.95 5.90 8.73
N ASN A 253 15.66 5.95 9.86
CA ASN A 253 16.69 6.93 10.13
C ASN A 253 17.84 6.89 9.11
N PHE A 254 18.13 5.71 8.53
CA PHE A 254 19.15 5.58 7.48
C PHE A 254 18.59 5.81 6.07
N VAL A 255 17.43 5.25 5.77
CA VAL A 255 16.85 5.25 4.41
C VAL A 255 16.21 6.61 4.06
N ASP A 256 15.55 7.28 5.00
CA ASP A 256 14.82 8.52 4.71
C ASP A 256 15.74 9.69 4.31
N PRO A 257 16.90 9.93 4.94
CA PRO A 257 17.85 10.93 4.45
C PRO A 257 18.41 10.60 3.05
N ILE A 258 18.65 9.30 2.75
CA ILE A 258 19.13 8.86 1.44
C ILE A 258 18.06 9.13 0.38
N LYS A 259 16.79 8.84 0.66
CA LYS A 259 15.69 9.11 -0.27
C LYS A 259 15.64 10.58 -0.68
N LEU A 260 15.86 11.50 0.25
CA LEU A 260 15.86 12.95 -0.04
C LEU A 260 17.05 13.39 -0.90
N LYS A 261 18.18 12.64 -0.85
CA LYS A 261 19.41 12.94 -1.61
C LYS A 261 19.47 12.23 -2.97
N LEU A 262 18.50 11.34 -3.28
CA LEU A 262 18.48 10.64 -4.56
C LEU A 262 18.34 11.63 -5.73
N PRO A 263 19.21 11.54 -6.76
CA PRO A 263 19.01 12.33 -7.97
C PRO A 263 17.64 12.00 -8.57
N ILE A 264 16.97 12.99 -9.15
CA ILE A 264 15.64 12.90 -9.76
C ILE A 264 14.50 12.69 -8.73
N PHE A 265 14.59 11.69 -7.84
CA PHE A 265 13.53 11.32 -6.91
C PHE A 265 13.55 12.12 -5.59
N GLY A 266 14.71 12.66 -5.18
CA GLY A 266 14.85 13.34 -3.88
C GLY A 266 13.91 14.53 -3.74
N GLY A 267 13.82 15.37 -4.77
CA GLY A 267 12.92 16.51 -4.79
C GLY A 267 11.43 16.10 -4.70
N LEU A 268 11.06 15.00 -5.34
CA LEU A 268 9.69 14.47 -5.23
C LEU A 268 9.37 14.01 -3.80
N PHE A 269 10.27 13.26 -3.17
CA PHE A 269 10.08 12.81 -1.78
C PHE A 269 10.02 13.98 -0.79
N GLN A 270 10.83 15.02 -0.99
CA GLN A 270 10.79 16.23 -0.19
C GLN A 270 9.43 16.94 -0.34
N LYS A 271 8.96 17.16 -1.56
CA LYS A 271 7.67 17.80 -1.83
C LYS A 271 6.50 17.02 -1.21
N ILE A 272 6.49 15.69 -1.35
CA ILE A 272 5.47 14.82 -0.72
C ILE A 272 5.50 14.96 0.80
N ALA A 273 6.68 14.98 1.41
CA ALA A 273 6.81 15.06 2.85
C ALA A 273 6.39 16.45 3.38
N LEU A 274 6.71 17.53 2.65
CA LEU A 274 6.27 18.89 2.96
C LEU A 274 4.75 19.05 2.80
N ALA A 275 4.17 18.55 1.71
CA ALA A 275 2.72 18.55 1.51
C ALA A 275 1.99 17.89 2.68
N ARG A 276 2.47 16.71 3.12
CA ARG A 276 1.90 16.01 4.26
C ARG A 276 2.05 16.76 5.57
N PHE A 277 3.25 17.27 5.85
CA PHE A 277 3.50 18.07 7.04
C PHE A 277 2.54 19.24 7.12
N CYS A 278 2.50 20.08 6.07
CA CYS A 278 1.66 21.26 6.05
C CYS A 278 0.16 20.91 6.08
N ARG A 279 -0.26 19.89 5.35
CA ARG A 279 -1.65 19.41 5.36
C ARG A 279 -2.07 18.91 6.73
N ASN A 280 -1.26 18.08 7.37
CA ASN A 280 -1.57 17.51 8.67
C ASN A 280 -1.60 18.60 9.75
N LEU A 281 -0.57 19.46 9.81
CA LEU A 281 -0.51 20.54 10.78
C LEU A 281 -1.65 21.55 10.57
N GLY A 282 -1.89 21.99 9.33
CA GLY A 282 -2.98 22.90 9.00
C GLY A 282 -4.35 22.33 9.38
N THR A 283 -4.60 21.06 9.08
CA THR A 283 -5.86 20.41 9.41
C THR A 283 -6.08 20.33 10.94
N MET A 284 -5.04 20.05 11.73
CA MET A 284 -5.14 20.00 13.17
C MET A 284 -5.40 21.39 13.78
N LEU A 285 -4.67 22.42 13.35
CA LEU A 285 -4.89 23.77 13.82
C LEU A 285 -6.29 24.28 13.46
N GLN A 286 -6.76 24.04 12.24
CA GLN A 286 -8.14 24.35 11.83
C GLN A 286 -9.20 23.59 12.64
N SER A 287 -8.84 22.43 13.19
CA SER A 287 -9.70 21.64 14.07
C SER A 287 -9.56 22.02 15.55
N GLY A 288 -8.94 23.16 15.86
CA GLY A 288 -8.80 23.67 17.21
C GLY A 288 -7.85 22.90 18.13
N VAL A 289 -7.04 21.99 17.56
CA VAL A 289 -6.03 21.26 18.34
C VAL A 289 -4.88 22.22 18.70
N PRO A 290 -4.44 22.30 19.96
CA PRO A 290 -3.33 23.17 20.36
C PRO A 290 -2.06 22.88 19.56
N ILE A 291 -1.29 23.93 19.24
CA ILE A 291 -0.12 23.86 18.35
C ILE A 291 0.93 22.86 18.83
N LEU A 292 1.27 22.83 20.11
CA LEU A 292 2.26 21.90 20.66
C LEU A 292 1.82 20.44 20.49
N GLN A 293 0.55 20.14 20.77
CA GLN A 293 0.00 18.80 20.54
C GLN A 293 -0.06 18.46 19.05
N SER A 294 -0.33 19.46 18.20
CA SER A 294 -0.35 19.28 16.75
C SER A 294 1.04 18.95 16.20
N LEU A 295 2.08 19.62 16.69
CA LEU A 295 3.47 19.39 16.30
C LEU A 295 3.93 17.99 16.69
N ASP A 296 3.69 17.54 17.92
CA ASP A 296 4.01 16.18 18.38
C ASP A 296 3.39 15.11 17.50
N ILE A 297 2.08 15.19 17.22
CA ILE A 297 1.38 14.23 16.38
C ILE A 297 1.86 14.28 14.92
N VAL A 298 2.13 15.47 14.39
CA VAL A 298 2.56 15.65 13.00
C VAL A 298 4.00 15.20 12.80
N ALA A 299 4.87 15.32 13.81
CA ALA A 299 6.21 14.76 13.77
C ALA A 299 6.18 13.28 13.42
N ASP A 300 5.36 12.50 14.11
CA ASP A 300 5.23 11.06 13.90
C ASP A 300 4.53 10.69 12.58
N THR A 301 3.62 11.52 12.10
CA THR A 301 2.80 11.26 10.90
C THR A 301 3.36 11.87 9.62
N SER A 302 4.45 12.62 9.67
CA SER A 302 5.12 13.26 8.51
C SER A 302 5.59 12.23 7.47
N GLY A 303 5.89 11.01 7.91
CA GLY A 303 6.32 9.91 7.05
C GLY A 303 7.79 9.97 6.63
N ASN A 304 8.57 10.93 7.13
CA ASN A 304 10.00 11.07 6.88
C ASN A 304 10.73 11.50 8.17
N LYS A 305 11.75 10.73 8.58
CA LYS A 305 12.47 10.98 9.83
C LYS A 305 13.26 12.30 9.85
N VAL A 306 13.67 12.83 8.71
CA VAL A 306 14.31 14.16 8.64
C VAL A 306 13.31 15.23 9.04
N ILE A 307 12.08 15.17 8.54
CA ILE A 307 11.02 16.08 8.95
C ILE A 307 10.61 15.83 10.41
N THR A 308 10.51 14.58 10.85
CA THR A 308 10.24 14.25 12.27
C THR A 308 11.20 14.97 13.21
N HIS A 309 12.52 14.89 12.96
CA HIS A 309 13.52 15.55 13.77
C HIS A 309 13.37 17.08 13.76
N ALA A 310 13.21 17.65 12.56
CA ALA A 310 13.02 19.09 12.43
C ALA A 310 11.76 19.59 13.15
N VAL A 311 10.67 18.83 13.10
CA VAL A 311 9.41 19.18 13.79
C VAL A 311 9.56 19.10 15.32
N HIS A 312 10.34 18.15 15.84
CA HIS A 312 10.64 18.12 17.28
C HIS A 312 11.48 19.33 17.74
N ASP A 313 12.46 19.76 16.92
CA ASP A 313 13.23 20.97 17.22
C ASP A 313 12.32 22.22 17.23
N ILE A 314 11.36 22.27 16.29
CA ILE A 314 10.34 23.33 16.25
C ILE A 314 9.44 23.26 17.48
N GLU A 315 8.96 22.08 17.85
CA GLU A 315 8.12 21.88 19.04
C GLU A 315 8.82 22.37 20.30
N GLU A 316 10.11 22.06 20.47
CA GLU A 316 10.90 22.49 21.60
C GLU A 316 11.06 24.01 21.64
N SER A 317 11.26 24.67 20.51
CA SER A 317 11.33 26.12 20.38
C SER A 317 10.01 26.79 20.76
N VAL A 318 8.90 26.32 20.19
CA VAL A 318 7.56 26.80 20.49
C VAL A 318 7.20 26.61 21.98
N ARG A 319 7.63 25.48 22.58
CA ARG A 319 7.45 25.24 24.04
C ARG A 319 8.18 26.24 24.91
N ARG A 320 9.31 26.78 24.44
CA ARG A 320 10.03 27.89 25.10
C ARG A 320 9.41 29.27 24.85
N GLY A 321 8.36 29.36 24.03
CA GLY A 321 7.72 30.63 23.66
C GLY A 321 8.44 31.36 22.52
N GLU A 322 9.35 30.68 21.80
CA GLU A 322 10.06 31.23 20.65
C GLU A 322 9.23 31.09 19.37
N SER A 323 9.63 31.79 18.30
CA SER A 323 8.99 31.68 16.98
C SER A 323 9.10 30.27 16.39
N LEU A 324 8.03 29.82 15.71
CA LEU A 324 8.01 28.56 14.96
C LEU A 324 8.96 28.64 13.75
N THR A 325 9.13 29.80 13.16
CA THR A 325 9.84 29.96 11.88
C THR A 325 11.36 29.99 12.03
N GLN A 326 11.89 30.37 13.18
CA GLN A 326 13.34 30.43 13.40
C GLN A 326 14.00 29.04 13.30
N PRO A 327 13.54 27.98 13.99
CA PRO A 327 14.12 26.66 13.83
C PRO A 327 13.83 26.05 12.45
N LEU A 328 12.68 26.35 11.82
CA LEU A 328 12.40 25.93 10.45
C LEU A 328 13.49 26.35 9.45
N SER A 329 14.01 27.58 9.58
CA SER A 329 15.05 28.12 8.70
C SER A 329 16.40 27.42 8.83
N GLN A 330 16.63 26.67 9.90
CA GLN A 330 17.89 25.93 10.15
C GLN A 330 17.89 24.55 9.48
N HIS A 331 16.76 24.09 8.99
CA HIS A 331 16.62 22.78 8.35
C HIS A 331 16.45 22.92 6.84
N ASP A 332 17.44 22.48 6.07
CA ASP A 332 17.44 22.52 4.59
C ASP A 332 16.26 21.82 3.94
N VAL A 333 15.56 20.97 4.69
CA VAL A 333 14.36 20.27 4.18
C VAL A 333 13.20 21.21 3.95
N PHE A 334 13.17 22.41 4.61
CA PHE A 334 12.14 23.43 4.42
C PHE A 334 12.64 24.54 3.47
N PRO A 335 12.10 24.64 2.25
CA PRO A 335 12.44 25.72 1.35
C PRO A 335 12.09 27.10 1.91
N ALA A 336 12.83 28.12 1.50
CA ALA A 336 12.66 29.51 1.98
C ALA A 336 11.20 30.02 1.84
N MET A 337 10.51 29.63 0.78
CA MET A 337 9.10 29.99 0.56
C MET A 337 8.20 29.47 1.71
N VAL A 338 8.43 28.22 2.17
CA VAL A 338 7.66 27.65 3.28
C VAL A 338 7.89 28.43 4.56
N VAL A 339 9.17 28.72 4.88
CA VAL A 339 9.55 29.50 6.06
C VAL A 339 8.92 30.88 6.03
N GLN A 340 8.97 31.58 4.89
CA GLN A 340 8.39 32.92 4.74
C GLN A 340 6.86 32.91 4.87
N MET A 341 6.17 31.96 4.25
CA MET A 341 4.70 31.86 4.36
C MET A 341 4.27 31.53 5.79
N LEU A 342 5.02 30.68 6.49
CA LEU A 342 4.73 30.37 7.89
C LEU A 342 5.04 31.57 8.81
N ALA A 343 6.08 32.36 8.53
CA ALA A 343 6.35 33.61 9.25
C ALA A 343 5.17 34.58 9.14
N VAL A 344 4.67 34.80 7.92
CA VAL A 344 3.48 35.65 7.71
C VAL A 344 2.26 35.08 8.44
N GLY A 345 2.08 33.76 8.41
CA GLY A 345 0.99 33.11 9.13
C GLY A 345 1.10 33.25 10.66
N GLU A 346 2.32 33.17 11.19
CA GLU A 346 2.61 33.36 12.61
C GLU A 346 2.33 34.79 13.02
N ASP A 347 2.85 35.81 12.30
CA ASP A 347 2.68 37.23 12.58
C ASP A 347 1.21 37.70 12.49
N THR A 348 0.45 37.12 11.56
CA THR A 348 -0.97 37.46 11.32
C THR A 348 -1.96 36.60 12.08
N GLY A 349 -1.49 35.57 12.80
CA GLY A 349 -2.35 34.55 13.45
C GLY A 349 -3.13 33.66 12.50
N ALA A 350 -2.74 33.59 11.22
CA ALA A 350 -3.41 32.83 10.15
C ALA A 350 -2.58 31.60 9.70
N LEU A 351 -1.88 30.96 10.65
CA LEU A 351 -1.02 29.79 10.39
C LEU A 351 -1.75 28.66 9.67
N ASP A 352 -2.96 28.34 10.08
CA ASP A 352 -3.80 27.30 9.52
C ASP A 352 -4.10 27.54 8.03
N SER A 353 -4.42 28.79 7.69
CA SER A 353 -4.67 29.19 6.29
C SER A 353 -3.41 29.13 5.44
N MET A 354 -2.26 29.59 5.96
CA MET A 354 -0.99 29.53 5.25
C MET A 354 -0.54 28.07 5.04
N LEU A 355 -0.66 27.22 6.04
CA LEU A 355 -0.36 25.79 5.93
C LEU A 355 -1.23 25.10 4.88
N ALA A 356 -2.53 25.42 4.80
CA ALA A 356 -3.40 24.87 3.78
C ALA A 356 -2.94 25.28 2.36
N LYS A 357 -2.61 26.56 2.15
CA LYS A 357 -2.10 27.06 0.87
C LYS A 357 -0.77 26.44 0.47
N ILE A 358 0.15 26.27 1.43
CA ILE A 358 1.43 25.59 1.19
C ILE A 358 1.18 24.12 0.80
N ALA A 359 0.27 23.43 1.49
CA ALA A 359 -0.08 22.06 1.19
C ALA A 359 -0.65 21.90 -0.23
N ASP A 360 -1.58 22.79 -0.62
CA ASP A 360 -2.17 22.80 -1.98
C ASP A 360 -1.11 23.07 -3.07
N PHE A 361 -0.19 23.99 -2.80
CA PHE A 361 0.93 24.29 -3.69
C PHE A 361 1.82 23.05 -3.87
N TYR A 362 2.22 22.40 -2.77
CA TYR A 362 3.06 21.21 -2.86
C TYR A 362 2.35 19.99 -3.44
N ASP A 363 1.04 19.86 -3.27
CA ASP A 363 0.27 18.82 -3.95
C ASP A 363 0.31 19.01 -5.48
N ALA A 364 0.17 20.26 -5.96
CA ALA A 364 0.31 20.60 -7.38
C ALA A 364 1.77 20.37 -7.88
N GLU A 365 2.77 20.75 -7.09
CA GLU A 365 4.18 20.53 -7.38
C GLU A 365 4.55 19.03 -7.46
N VAL A 366 3.97 18.18 -6.59
CA VAL A 366 4.13 16.71 -6.64
C VAL A 366 3.54 16.17 -7.94
N GLU A 367 2.35 16.65 -8.34
CA GLU A 367 1.72 16.25 -9.60
C GLU A 367 2.60 16.61 -10.79
N SER A 368 2.99 17.88 -10.92
CA SER A 368 3.85 18.38 -11.99
C SER A 368 5.21 17.66 -12.04
N THR A 369 5.87 17.48 -10.88
CA THR A 369 7.15 16.76 -10.80
C THR A 369 7.00 15.31 -11.24
N THR A 370 5.89 14.65 -10.86
CA THR A 370 5.63 13.26 -11.22
C THR A 370 5.42 13.12 -12.74
N GLU A 371 4.71 14.06 -13.37
CA GLU A 371 4.51 14.11 -14.83
C GLU A 371 5.84 14.34 -15.56
N GLN A 372 6.64 15.31 -15.11
CA GLN A 372 7.97 15.59 -15.68
C GLN A 372 8.90 14.36 -15.56
N MET A 373 8.91 13.69 -14.42
CA MET A 373 9.69 12.47 -14.24
C MET A 373 9.25 11.36 -15.18
N THR A 374 7.94 11.19 -15.37
CA THR A 374 7.42 10.18 -16.31
C THR A 374 7.86 10.48 -17.73
N ALA A 375 7.79 11.74 -18.15
CA ALA A 375 8.25 12.19 -19.48
C ALA A 375 9.78 12.00 -19.69
N LEU A 376 10.58 12.14 -18.64
CA LEU A 376 12.03 11.91 -18.71
C LEU A 376 12.39 10.41 -18.70
N ILE A 377 11.62 9.59 -18.02
CA ILE A 377 11.87 8.13 -17.92
C ILE A 377 11.68 7.48 -19.30
N GLU A 378 10.72 7.93 -20.11
CA GLU A 378 10.40 7.31 -21.40
C GLU A 378 11.59 7.30 -22.38
N PRO A 379 12.26 8.44 -22.72
CA PRO A 379 13.46 8.44 -23.57
C PRO A 379 14.60 7.61 -22.96
N LEU A 380 14.79 7.68 -21.65
CA LEU A 380 15.83 6.91 -20.97
C LEU A 380 15.57 5.40 -21.11
N MET A 381 14.32 4.96 -20.95
CA MET A 381 13.93 3.57 -21.14
C MET A 381 14.17 3.09 -22.57
N ILE A 382 13.81 3.91 -23.56
CA ILE A 382 14.05 3.59 -24.99
C ILE A 382 15.55 3.46 -25.25
N ALA A 383 16.36 4.37 -24.74
CA ALA A 383 17.82 4.33 -24.90
C ALA A 383 18.46 3.08 -24.24
N VAL A 384 18.05 2.76 -23.01
CA VAL A 384 18.54 1.60 -22.27
C VAL A 384 18.12 0.30 -22.95
N LEU A 385 16.82 0.19 -23.31
CA LEU A 385 16.29 -1.01 -23.98
C LEU A 385 16.92 -1.21 -25.36
N GLY A 386 16.98 -0.14 -26.16
CA GLY A 386 17.62 -0.14 -27.47
C GLY A 386 19.10 -0.51 -27.38
N GLY A 387 19.81 0.00 -26.36
CA GLY A 387 21.20 -0.35 -26.09
C GLY A 387 21.37 -1.82 -25.72
N ILE A 388 20.53 -2.36 -24.82
CA ILE A 388 20.58 -3.79 -24.43
C ILE A 388 20.27 -4.68 -25.63
N VAL A 389 19.13 -4.48 -26.30
CA VAL A 389 18.71 -5.29 -27.43
C VAL A 389 19.71 -5.16 -28.60
N GLY A 390 20.14 -3.93 -28.92
CA GLY A 390 21.10 -3.67 -29.97
C GLY A 390 22.45 -4.34 -29.72
N SER A 391 22.97 -4.26 -28.49
CA SER A 391 24.22 -4.94 -28.12
C SER A 391 24.10 -6.46 -28.20
N MET A 392 22.95 -7.02 -27.80
CA MET A 392 22.69 -8.47 -27.92
C MET A 392 22.62 -8.91 -29.37
N ILE A 393 21.96 -8.14 -30.23
CA ILE A 393 21.87 -8.44 -31.68
C ILE A 393 23.27 -8.41 -32.28
N ILE A 394 24.04 -7.36 -32.04
CA ILE A 394 25.43 -7.24 -32.56
C ILE A 394 26.27 -8.43 -32.09
N ALA A 395 26.22 -8.76 -30.80
CA ALA A 395 26.98 -9.88 -30.25
C ALA A 395 26.56 -11.25 -30.81
N LEU A 396 25.27 -11.44 -31.14
CA LEU A 396 24.77 -12.70 -31.74
C LEU A 396 25.11 -12.81 -33.22
N TYR A 397 25.16 -11.70 -33.96
CA TYR A 397 25.49 -11.73 -35.39
C TYR A 397 27.00 -11.67 -35.67
N MET A 398 27.84 -11.18 -34.74
CA MET A 398 29.28 -11.08 -34.90
C MET A 398 29.96 -12.41 -35.31
N PRO A 399 29.59 -13.58 -34.76
CA PRO A 399 30.14 -14.84 -35.22
C PRO A 399 29.87 -15.16 -36.71
N ILE A 400 28.70 -14.75 -37.23
CA ILE A 400 28.34 -14.99 -38.65
C ILE A 400 29.32 -14.30 -39.58
N PHE A 401 29.71 -13.06 -39.24
CA PHE A 401 30.73 -12.34 -40.05
C PHE A 401 32.10 -13.03 -40.01
N LYS A 402 32.51 -13.55 -38.83
CA LYS A 402 33.78 -14.31 -38.73
C LYS A 402 33.79 -15.62 -39.55
N ILE A 403 32.65 -16.29 -39.71
CA ILE A 403 32.55 -17.50 -40.56
C ILE A 403 32.74 -17.15 -42.04
N PHE A 404 32.20 -16.00 -42.50
CA PHE A 404 32.43 -15.55 -43.87
C PHE A 404 33.89 -15.24 -44.12
N ASP A 405 34.63 -14.68 -43.14
CA ASP A 405 36.09 -14.45 -43.26
C ASP A 405 36.88 -15.77 -43.31
N LEU A 406 36.47 -16.80 -42.56
CA LEU A 406 37.11 -18.14 -42.58
C LEU A 406 36.85 -18.88 -43.88
N ILE A 407 35.65 -18.79 -44.47
CA ILE A 407 35.32 -19.44 -45.75
C ILE A 407 35.88 -18.65 -46.94
N GLY A 408 35.91 -17.33 -46.84
CA GLY A 408 36.43 -16.44 -47.89
C GLY A 408 37.97 -16.31 -47.94
N GLY A 409 38.67 -16.61 -46.83
CA GLY A 409 40.14 -16.54 -46.73
C GLY A 409 40.88 -17.81 -47.20
N SER A 410 40.18 -18.83 -47.68
CA SER A 410 40.77 -20.03 -48.28
C SER A 410 40.92 -19.87 -49.78
N LYS A 411 41.66 -18.85 -50.24
CA LYS A 411 42.22 -18.74 -51.60
C LYS A 411 43.70 -18.54 -51.55
#